data_0b99ce47ffe31da40d76b2b62ed1bf56
#
_entry.id   0b99ce47ffe31da40d76b2b62ed1bf56
#
_cell.length_a   1.000
_cell.length_b   1.000
_cell.length_c   1.000
_cell.angle_alpha   90.00
_cell.angle_beta   90.00
_cell.angle_gamma   90.00
#
_symmetry.space_group_name_H-M   'P 1'
#
loop_
_entity.id
_entity.type
_entity.pdbx_description
1 polymer ?
#
loop_
_entity_poly.entity_id
_entity_poly.type
_entity_poly.pdbx_seq_one_letter_code
_entity_poly.pdbx_strand_id
1 'polypeptide(L)'
;MLDTIPPTLLAFLKFFKQERWPLIKLAGIQTSCNEEKEKNIEKAIKFAQIAIERGANIICFQELFATHWFPREMNPGHFLLAETADGPTVMKMQELAKQYGVVLVCPIFEKDEQTFYNSAVVIDAGGEVLGSYRKVHVPQIPLWEERFYFSSGNLGFPVFQTKFAVIGVQICWDNFFPEGSRILALKGAQIICSPTAAAFASQERWKTVISSNAMTNGVFIFRVNRVGSEEKQDFYGKSFCVSPEGELMDKPSGMKEGIALVDIDLKTIDRVRKEWPFLKERKPETYKEMVE
;
A
#
# COMPACT_ATOMS: atom_id res chain seq x y z
N MET A 1 41.91 27.44 20.94
CA MET A 1 40.69 27.89 21.65
C MET A 1 39.53 26.94 21.33
N LEU A 2 39.58 25.73 21.87
CA LEU A 2 38.55 24.68 21.71
C LEU A 2 38.21 23.98 23.04
N ASP A 3 38.51 24.66 24.16
CA ASP A 3 38.23 24.14 25.50
C ASP A 3 37.27 25.09 26.21
N THR A 4 36.01 24.74 26.23
CA THR A 4 35.03 24.98 27.30
C THR A 4 33.58 24.83 26.79
N ILE A 5 33.19 23.63 26.33
CA ILE A 5 31.77 23.29 26.28
C ILE A 5 31.41 22.80 27.69
N PRO A 6 30.46 23.44 28.40
CA PRO A 6 30.05 23.02 29.73
C PRO A 6 29.56 21.57 29.70
N PRO A 7 29.84 20.75 30.73
CA PRO A 7 29.37 19.35 30.81
C PRO A 7 27.87 19.19 30.65
N THR A 8 27.09 20.20 31.08
CA THR A 8 25.66 20.27 30.89
C THR A 8 25.24 20.41 29.43
N LEU A 9 26.00 21.15 28.61
CA LEU A 9 25.74 21.29 27.18
C LEU A 9 26.19 20.04 26.42
N LEU A 10 27.27 19.37 26.89
CA LEU A 10 27.69 18.07 26.35
C LEU A 10 26.66 16.94 26.68
N ALA A 11 26.09 16.98 27.89
CA ALA A 11 25.00 16.08 28.27
C ALA A 11 23.73 16.37 27.47
N PHE A 12 23.41 17.65 27.25
CA PHE A 12 22.32 18.10 26.40
C PHE A 12 22.52 17.68 24.93
N LEU A 13 23.73 17.84 24.39
CA LEU A 13 24.08 17.38 23.04
C LEU A 13 24.14 15.84 22.93
N LYS A 14 24.49 15.13 24.01
CA LYS A 14 24.41 13.66 24.07
C LYS A 14 22.96 13.19 24.17
N PHE A 15 22.09 13.94 24.84
CA PHE A 15 20.65 13.67 24.89
C PHE A 15 19.99 13.87 23.51
N PHE A 16 20.51 14.75 22.66
CA PHE A 16 20.12 14.92 21.26
C PHE A 16 20.84 13.99 20.26
N LYS A 17 21.81 13.18 20.70
CA LYS A 17 22.18 11.95 19.99
C LYS A 17 21.12 10.89 20.27
N GLN A 18 19.86 11.21 19.97
CA GLN A 18 18.81 10.23 19.82
C GLN A 18 19.33 9.15 18.86
N GLU A 19 19.32 7.90 19.31
CA GLU A 19 19.47 6.76 18.43
C GLU A 19 18.55 7.02 17.23
N ARG A 20 19.16 7.34 16.08
CA ARG A 20 18.41 7.37 14.82
C ARG A 20 18.05 5.93 14.56
N TRP A 21 16.84 5.55 14.96
CA TRP A 21 16.26 4.35 14.42
C TRP A 21 16.32 4.46 12.91
N PRO A 22 16.74 3.38 12.21
CA PRO A 22 16.84 3.46 10.75
C PRO A 22 15.48 3.87 10.19
N LEU A 23 15.49 4.90 9.35
CA LEU A 23 14.30 5.27 8.59
C LEU A 23 13.88 4.06 7.75
N ILE A 24 12.58 3.82 7.67
CA ILE A 24 12.04 2.81 6.77
C ILE A 24 11.80 3.45 5.42
N LYS A 25 12.39 2.90 4.39
CA LYS A 25 12.20 3.36 3.02
C LYS A 25 11.11 2.53 2.34
N LEU A 26 10.01 3.20 1.99
CA LEU A 26 8.92 2.65 1.19
C LEU A 26 9.20 2.86 -0.31
N ALA A 27 8.86 1.88 -1.12
CA ALA A 27 8.91 1.98 -2.56
C ALA A 27 7.57 1.56 -3.19
N GLY A 28 7.00 2.42 -4.01
CA GLY A 28 5.82 2.12 -4.83
C GLY A 28 6.23 1.89 -6.27
N ILE A 29 5.95 0.72 -6.80
CA ILE A 29 6.23 0.38 -8.18
C ILE A 29 5.05 0.79 -9.04
N GLN A 30 5.28 1.78 -9.89
CA GLN A 30 4.29 2.39 -10.78
C GLN A 30 4.64 2.04 -12.22
N THR A 31 3.91 1.11 -12.84
CA THR A 31 4.18 0.64 -14.20
C THR A 31 2.91 0.61 -15.05
N SER A 32 3.08 0.63 -16.36
CA SER A 32 2.04 0.24 -17.32
C SER A 32 2.00 -1.30 -17.42
N CYS A 33 0.89 -1.85 -17.86
CA CYS A 33 0.78 -3.27 -18.12
C CYS A 33 0.28 -3.52 -19.55
N ASN A 34 0.66 -4.66 -20.09
CA ASN A 34 0.18 -5.17 -21.36
C ASN A 34 -0.48 -6.54 -21.16
N GLU A 35 -0.90 -7.20 -22.22
CA GLU A 35 -1.58 -8.50 -22.17
C GLU A 35 -0.65 -9.65 -21.76
N GLU A 36 0.66 -9.49 -21.90
CA GLU A 36 1.65 -10.52 -21.59
C GLU A 36 2.02 -10.50 -20.09
N LYS A 37 1.32 -11.32 -19.30
CA LYS A 37 1.49 -11.42 -17.85
C LYS A 37 2.95 -11.55 -17.41
N GLU A 38 3.71 -12.42 -18.05
CA GLU A 38 5.12 -12.66 -17.70
C GLU A 38 5.98 -11.41 -17.89
N LYS A 39 5.78 -10.65 -18.97
CA LYS A 39 6.51 -9.39 -19.20
C LYS A 39 6.16 -8.32 -18.18
N ASN A 40 4.91 -8.28 -17.71
CA ASN A 40 4.51 -7.35 -16.63
C ASN A 40 5.23 -7.71 -15.32
N ILE A 41 5.29 -9.01 -14.98
CA ILE A 41 5.98 -9.50 -13.78
C ILE A 41 7.49 -9.22 -13.86
N GLU A 42 8.14 -9.53 -14.98
CA GLU A 42 9.57 -9.26 -15.20
C GLU A 42 9.87 -7.75 -15.05
N LYS A 43 9.03 -6.90 -15.64
CA LYS A 43 9.15 -5.44 -15.50
C LYS A 43 9.01 -5.01 -14.04
N ALA A 44 8.00 -5.50 -13.34
CA ALA A 44 7.77 -5.19 -11.93
C ALA A 44 8.96 -5.61 -11.06
N ILE A 45 9.52 -6.81 -11.27
CA ILE A 45 10.73 -7.29 -10.59
C ILE A 45 11.92 -6.38 -10.87
N LYS A 46 12.15 -5.98 -12.12
CA LYS A 46 13.24 -5.07 -12.50
C LYS A 46 13.12 -3.72 -11.76
N PHE A 47 11.93 -3.13 -11.69
CA PHE A 47 11.73 -1.89 -10.94
C PHE A 47 11.90 -2.10 -9.43
N ALA A 48 11.46 -3.25 -8.89
CA ALA A 48 11.67 -3.59 -7.49
C ALA A 48 13.16 -3.73 -7.17
N GLN A 49 13.96 -4.35 -8.03
CA GLN A 49 15.42 -4.45 -7.87
C GLN A 49 16.08 -3.06 -7.83
N ILE A 50 15.68 -2.15 -8.72
CA ILE A 50 16.16 -0.76 -8.69
C ILE A 50 15.76 -0.06 -7.37
N ALA A 51 14.55 -0.33 -6.85
CA ALA A 51 14.13 0.21 -5.56
C ALA A 51 14.99 -0.35 -4.41
N ILE A 52 15.30 -1.62 -4.44
CA ILE A 52 16.18 -2.31 -3.47
C ILE A 52 17.58 -1.72 -3.48
N GLU A 53 18.17 -1.50 -4.64
CA GLU A 53 19.47 -0.83 -4.79
C GLU A 53 19.47 0.59 -4.20
N ARG A 54 18.30 1.25 -4.15
CA ARG A 54 18.09 2.54 -3.51
C ARG A 54 17.73 2.45 -2.02
N GLY A 55 17.79 1.25 -1.45
CA GLY A 55 17.60 1.00 -0.02
C GLY A 55 16.15 0.77 0.41
N ALA A 56 15.24 0.41 -0.49
CA ALA A 56 13.86 0.10 -0.13
C ALA A 56 13.79 -1.09 0.85
N ASN A 57 12.97 -0.94 1.90
CA ASN A 57 12.68 -1.98 2.88
C ASN A 57 11.34 -2.65 2.62
N ILE A 58 10.34 -1.86 2.22
CA ILE A 58 8.97 -2.30 1.94
C ILE A 58 8.60 -1.82 0.54
N ILE A 59 8.16 -2.73 -0.30
CA ILE A 59 7.80 -2.46 -1.69
C ILE A 59 6.33 -2.81 -1.90
N CYS A 60 5.56 -1.86 -2.40
CA CYS A 60 4.16 -2.03 -2.78
C CYS A 60 4.02 -1.94 -4.30
N PHE A 61 3.38 -2.92 -4.91
CA PHE A 61 3.02 -2.87 -6.33
C PHE A 61 1.63 -2.25 -6.50
N GLN A 62 1.34 -1.76 -7.70
CA GLN A 62 0.02 -1.25 -8.07
C GLN A 62 -1.02 -2.38 -8.15
N GLU A 63 -2.30 -2.04 -8.06
CA GLU A 63 -3.41 -2.98 -8.16
C GLU A 63 -3.32 -3.82 -9.44
N LEU A 64 -3.41 -5.17 -9.31
CA LEU A 64 -3.35 -6.15 -10.40
C LEU A 64 -2.12 -5.97 -11.31
N PHE A 65 -0.95 -5.75 -10.72
CA PHE A 65 0.28 -5.34 -11.43
C PHE A 65 0.78 -6.35 -12.48
N ALA A 66 0.36 -7.60 -12.38
CA ALA A 66 0.78 -8.65 -13.31
C ALA A 66 -0.06 -8.70 -14.60
N THR A 67 -1.22 -8.02 -14.64
CA THR A 67 -2.16 -8.09 -15.77
C THR A 67 -2.47 -6.70 -16.33
N HIS A 68 -2.85 -6.63 -17.61
CA HIS A 68 -3.54 -5.45 -18.13
C HIS A 68 -4.83 -5.20 -17.34
N TRP A 69 -5.43 -4.01 -17.48
CA TRP A 69 -6.69 -3.69 -16.80
C TRP A 69 -7.86 -4.38 -17.48
N PHE A 70 -7.99 -5.70 -17.26
CA PHE A 70 -9.05 -6.52 -17.84
C PHE A 70 -10.46 -6.17 -17.31
N PRO A 71 -10.66 -5.57 -16.08
CA PRO A 71 -12.00 -5.21 -15.63
C PRO A 71 -12.65 -4.04 -16.40
N ARG A 72 -12.02 -3.55 -17.48
CA ARG A 72 -12.64 -2.57 -18.40
C ARG A 72 -13.85 -3.10 -19.16
N GLU A 73 -14.00 -4.43 -19.22
CA GLU A 73 -15.07 -5.12 -19.94
C GLU A 73 -15.44 -6.42 -19.23
N MET A 74 -16.61 -6.97 -19.52
CA MET A 74 -17.06 -8.26 -19.01
C MET A 74 -16.73 -9.36 -20.04
N ASN A 75 -15.57 -9.99 -19.87
CA ASN A 75 -15.08 -11.07 -20.75
C ASN A 75 -14.73 -12.32 -19.93
N PRO A 76 -15.52 -13.43 -20.05
CA PRO A 76 -15.25 -14.65 -19.29
C PRO A 76 -13.85 -15.24 -19.52
N GLY A 77 -13.22 -14.98 -20.66
CA GLY A 77 -11.86 -15.44 -20.96
C GLY A 77 -10.80 -14.91 -19.98
N HIS A 78 -11.05 -13.76 -19.35
CA HIS A 78 -10.11 -13.17 -18.40
C HIS A 78 -10.03 -13.92 -17.05
N PHE A 79 -10.97 -14.83 -16.74
CA PHE A 79 -10.84 -15.71 -15.57
C PHE A 79 -9.60 -16.62 -15.65
N LEU A 80 -9.06 -16.86 -16.83
CA LEU A 80 -7.81 -17.60 -17.04
C LEU A 80 -6.57 -16.84 -16.51
N LEU A 81 -6.67 -15.55 -16.24
CA LEU A 81 -5.58 -14.74 -15.66
C LEU A 81 -5.42 -14.95 -14.15
N ALA A 82 -6.45 -15.54 -13.51
CA ALA A 82 -6.44 -15.75 -12.06
C ALA A 82 -5.46 -16.85 -11.65
N GLU A 83 -4.90 -16.69 -10.47
CA GLU A 83 -4.01 -17.66 -9.83
C GLU A 83 -4.31 -17.79 -8.34
N THR A 84 -3.86 -18.86 -7.72
CA THR A 84 -3.99 -19.05 -6.27
C THR A 84 -3.05 -18.09 -5.50
N ALA A 85 -3.32 -17.87 -4.22
CA ALA A 85 -2.49 -17.00 -3.38
C ALA A 85 -1.05 -17.52 -3.17
N ASP A 86 -0.78 -18.75 -3.57
CA ASP A 86 0.54 -19.38 -3.64
C ASP A 86 0.98 -19.67 -5.09
N GLY A 87 0.33 -19.02 -6.06
CA GLY A 87 0.55 -19.21 -7.47
C GLY A 87 1.89 -18.67 -7.99
N PRO A 88 2.15 -18.85 -9.30
CA PRO A 88 3.45 -18.55 -9.91
C PRO A 88 3.96 -17.13 -9.70
N THR A 89 3.06 -16.13 -9.72
CA THR A 89 3.45 -14.73 -9.44
C THR A 89 3.95 -14.59 -8.02
N VAL A 90 3.20 -15.11 -7.05
CA VAL A 90 3.56 -15.02 -5.63
C VAL A 90 4.86 -15.77 -5.35
N MET A 91 5.07 -16.96 -5.92
CA MET A 91 6.32 -17.71 -5.78
C MET A 91 7.54 -16.90 -6.24
N LYS A 92 7.47 -16.24 -7.41
CA LYS A 92 8.55 -15.36 -7.89
C LYS A 92 8.81 -14.19 -6.93
N MET A 93 7.75 -13.62 -6.34
CA MET A 93 7.89 -12.54 -5.37
C MET A 93 8.45 -13.01 -4.03
N GLN A 94 8.15 -14.23 -3.59
CA GLN A 94 8.76 -14.84 -2.40
C GLN A 94 10.28 -15.02 -2.57
N GLU A 95 10.71 -15.49 -3.74
CA GLU A 95 12.14 -15.58 -4.09
C GLU A 95 12.81 -14.21 -4.03
N LEU A 96 12.19 -13.17 -4.64
CA LEU A 96 12.68 -11.80 -4.60
C LEU A 96 12.79 -11.28 -3.17
N ALA A 97 11.73 -11.44 -2.35
CA ALA A 97 11.69 -11.00 -0.97
C ALA A 97 12.81 -11.64 -0.14
N LYS A 98 12.96 -12.97 -0.24
CA LYS A 98 13.97 -13.75 0.45
C LYS A 98 15.38 -13.38 0.02
N GLN A 99 15.61 -13.25 -1.29
CA GLN A 99 16.94 -12.94 -1.84
C GLN A 99 17.47 -11.60 -1.35
N TYR A 100 16.61 -10.60 -1.24
CA TYR A 100 17.01 -9.23 -0.93
C TYR A 100 16.62 -8.76 0.49
N GLY A 101 15.91 -9.55 1.24
CA GLY A 101 15.50 -9.22 2.60
C GLY A 101 14.51 -8.07 2.71
N VAL A 102 13.57 -7.96 1.75
CA VAL A 102 12.57 -6.90 1.64
C VAL A 102 11.15 -7.43 1.81
N VAL A 103 10.26 -6.59 2.33
CA VAL A 103 8.83 -6.89 2.45
C VAL A 103 8.13 -6.48 1.16
N LEU A 104 7.22 -7.33 0.66
CA LEU A 104 6.46 -7.08 -0.55
C LEU A 104 4.95 -7.10 -0.30
N VAL A 105 4.23 -6.15 -0.90
CA VAL A 105 2.77 -6.16 -1.01
C VAL A 105 2.42 -6.39 -2.47
N CYS A 106 1.90 -7.57 -2.79
CA CYS A 106 1.72 -8.11 -4.14
C CYS A 106 0.25 -8.26 -4.50
N PRO A 107 -0.37 -7.29 -5.18
CA PRO A 107 -1.74 -7.39 -5.66
C PRO A 107 -1.90 -8.36 -6.82
N ILE A 108 -2.81 -9.31 -6.69
CA ILE A 108 -3.08 -10.36 -7.69
C ILE A 108 -4.58 -10.51 -7.98
N PHE A 109 -4.89 -11.11 -9.12
CA PHE A 109 -6.20 -11.72 -9.38
C PHE A 109 -6.21 -13.11 -8.75
N GLU A 110 -6.80 -13.22 -7.56
CA GLU A 110 -6.82 -14.45 -6.79
C GLU A 110 -7.98 -15.34 -7.21
N LYS A 111 -7.69 -16.64 -7.37
CA LYS A 111 -8.65 -17.72 -7.43
C LYS A 111 -8.56 -18.55 -6.15
N ASP A 112 -9.68 -18.69 -5.44
CA ASP A 112 -9.84 -19.54 -4.28
C ASP A 112 -11.02 -20.48 -4.53
N GLU A 113 -10.74 -21.74 -4.82
CA GLU A 113 -11.70 -22.74 -5.28
C GLU A 113 -12.51 -22.26 -6.50
N GLN A 114 -13.79 -21.94 -6.29
CA GLN A 114 -14.73 -21.46 -7.31
C GLN A 114 -14.93 -19.92 -7.26
N THR A 115 -14.26 -19.25 -6.32
CA THR A 115 -14.46 -17.82 -6.05
C THR A 115 -13.22 -17.04 -6.46
N PHE A 116 -13.44 -15.82 -6.94
CA PHE A 116 -12.37 -14.96 -7.43
C PHE A 116 -12.36 -13.63 -6.66
N TYR A 117 -11.16 -13.13 -6.37
CA TYR A 117 -10.96 -11.93 -5.58
C TYR A 117 -9.90 -11.02 -6.20
N ASN A 118 -10.04 -9.73 -5.97
CA ASN A 118 -8.97 -8.76 -6.11
C ASN A 118 -8.21 -8.74 -4.78
N SER A 119 -7.03 -9.30 -4.73
CA SER A 119 -6.32 -9.59 -3.49
C SER A 119 -4.92 -8.98 -3.48
N ALA A 120 -4.37 -8.75 -2.28
CA ALA A 120 -2.98 -8.40 -2.10
C ALA A 120 -2.34 -9.37 -1.11
N VAL A 121 -1.36 -10.12 -1.57
CA VAL A 121 -0.55 -11.03 -0.75
C VAL A 121 0.58 -10.24 -0.10
N VAL A 122 0.78 -10.40 1.20
CA VAL A 122 1.89 -9.78 1.94
C VAL A 122 2.96 -10.83 2.22
N ILE A 123 4.18 -10.54 1.77
CA ILE A 123 5.34 -11.43 1.88
C ILE A 123 6.38 -10.75 2.75
N ASP A 124 6.85 -11.43 3.82
CA ASP A 124 7.88 -10.90 4.70
C ASP A 124 9.28 -11.00 4.08
N ALA A 125 10.22 -10.34 4.70
CA ALA A 125 11.61 -10.23 4.25
C ALA A 125 12.36 -11.59 4.17
N GLY A 126 11.85 -12.62 4.83
CA GLY A 126 12.35 -14.00 4.71
C GLY A 126 11.76 -14.77 3.53
N GLY A 127 10.78 -14.22 2.82
CA GLY A 127 10.04 -14.86 1.74
C GLY A 127 8.77 -15.59 2.19
N GLU A 128 8.43 -15.54 3.48
CA GLU A 128 7.21 -16.16 3.99
C GLU A 128 5.98 -15.33 3.61
N VAL A 129 4.91 -15.99 3.14
CA VAL A 129 3.59 -15.37 2.95
C VAL A 129 2.96 -15.21 4.33
N LEU A 130 2.74 -13.97 4.75
CA LEU A 130 2.07 -13.65 6.02
C LEU A 130 0.55 -13.76 5.93
N GLY A 131 0.01 -13.71 4.72
CA GLY A 131 -1.40 -13.79 4.43
C GLY A 131 -1.82 -12.85 3.30
N SER A 132 -3.13 -12.71 3.12
CA SER A 132 -3.73 -11.89 2.05
C SER A 132 -4.78 -10.95 2.60
N TYR A 133 -4.94 -9.81 1.93
CA TYR A 133 -6.11 -8.96 2.00
C TYR A 133 -6.92 -9.13 0.73
N ARG A 134 -8.24 -9.33 0.83
CA ARG A 134 -9.19 -9.36 -0.28
C ARG A 134 -10.00 -8.07 -0.29
N LYS A 135 -10.04 -7.37 -1.43
CA LYS A 135 -10.78 -6.11 -1.60
C LYS A 135 -12.24 -6.26 -1.18
N VAL A 136 -12.64 -5.49 -0.16
CA VAL A 136 -13.99 -5.57 0.42
C VAL A 136 -14.99 -4.81 -0.45
N HIS A 137 -14.62 -3.59 -0.87
CA HIS A 137 -15.50 -2.72 -1.64
C HIS A 137 -15.18 -2.84 -3.13
N VAL A 138 -15.94 -3.67 -3.83
CA VAL A 138 -15.77 -3.92 -5.26
C VAL A 138 -16.68 -2.99 -6.05
N PRO A 139 -16.14 -2.02 -6.84
CA PRO A 139 -16.95 -1.11 -7.62
C PRO A 139 -17.59 -1.80 -8.83
N GLN A 140 -18.69 -1.19 -9.32
CA GLN A 140 -19.32 -1.52 -10.59
C GLN A 140 -19.68 -0.21 -11.26
N ILE A 141 -18.76 0.31 -12.05
CA ILE A 141 -18.93 1.53 -12.84
C ILE A 141 -18.32 1.32 -14.23
N PRO A 142 -18.74 2.09 -15.25
CA PRO A 142 -18.22 1.92 -16.60
C PRO A 142 -16.69 1.88 -16.66
N LEU A 143 -16.13 0.88 -17.32
CA LEU A 143 -14.69 0.57 -17.44
C LEU A 143 -14.03 0.05 -16.12
N TRP A 144 -14.80 -0.14 -15.07
CA TRP A 144 -14.48 -0.87 -13.83
C TRP A 144 -15.60 -1.86 -13.54
N GLU A 145 -15.74 -2.88 -14.44
CA GLU A 145 -16.74 -3.95 -14.35
C GLU A 145 -16.28 -5.02 -13.35
N GLU A 146 -15.79 -4.56 -12.18
CA GLU A 146 -15.07 -5.42 -11.24
C GLU A 146 -15.99 -6.49 -10.62
N ARG A 147 -17.27 -6.18 -10.38
CA ARG A 147 -18.22 -7.18 -9.81
C ARG A 147 -18.53 -8.35 -10.75
N PHE A 148 -18.17 -8.24 -12.04
CA PHE A 148 -18.24 -9.37 -12.94
C PHE A 148 -17.19 -10.44 -12.60
N TYR A 149 -16.03 -10.00 -12.08
CA TYR A 149 -14.88 -10.88 -11.80
C TYR A 149 -14.73 -11.19 -10.33
N PHE A 150 -14.94 -10.23 -9.45
CA PHE A 150 -14.54 -10.32 -8.06
C PHE A 150 -15.72 -10.35 -7.11
N SER A 151 -15.67 -11.31 -6.19
CA SER A 151 -16.48 -11.30 -4.98
C SER A 151 -15.94 -10.29 -3.98
N SER A 152 -16.82 -9.77 -3.12
CA SER A 152 -16.41 -8.97 -1.96
C SER A 152 -15.49 -9.79 -1.05
N GLY A 153 -14.44 -9.16 -0.54
CA GLY A 153 -13.47 -9.79 0.35
C GLY A 153 -14.11 -10.34 1.63
N ASN A 154 -13.70 -11.52 2.04
CA ASN A 154 -14.23 -12.25 3.20
C ASN A 154 -13.22 -12.45 4.34
N LEU A 155 -12.03 -11.83 4.25
CA LEU A 155 -10.99 -11.91 5.28
C LEU A 155 -11.02 -10.72 6.25
N GLY A 156 -11.96 -9.78 6.06
CA GLY A 156 -12.01 -8.53 6.79
C GLY A 156 -10.79 -7.65 6.51
N PHE A 157 -10.33 -6.94 7.53
CA PHE A 157 -9.15 -6.04 7.45
C PHE A 157 -8.02 -6.59 8.34
N PRO A 158 -7.20 -7.55 7.85
CA PRO A 158 -6.07 -8.08 8.59
C PRO A 158 -4.92 -7.07 8.65
N VAL A 159 -4.08 -7.20 9.67
CA VAL A 159 -2.77 -6.53 9.76
C VAL A 159 -1.67 -7.58 9.76
N PHE A 160 -0.54 -7.25 9.16
CA PHE A 160 0.59 -8.14 8.97
C PHE A 160 1.80 -7.62 9.73
N GLN A 161 2.30 -8.43 10.67
CA GLN A 161 3.55 -8.16 11.39
C GLN A 161 4.71 -8.50 10.49
N THR A 162 5.38 -7.51 9.96
CA THR A 162 6.54 -7.70 9.09
C THR A 162 7.83 -7.38 9.83
N LYS A 163 8.96 -7.72 9.22
CA LYS A 163 10.30 -7.37 9.75
C LYS A 163 10.46 -5.88 10.07
N PHE A 164 9.78 -4.98 9.33
CA PHE A 164 10.03 -3.54 9.43
C PHE A 164 8.89 -2.75 10.07
N ALA A 165 7.64 -3.17 9.90
CA ALA A 165 6.45 -2.46 10.38
C ALA A 165 5.22 -3.37 10.42
N VAL A 166 4.19 -2.91 11.13
CA VAL A 166 2.84 -3.49 11.02
C VAL A 166 2.13 -2.88 9.83
N ILE A 167 1.81 -3.71 8.83
CA ILE A 167 1.20 -3.27 7.57
C ILE A 167 -0.27 -3.64 7.52
N GLY A 168 -1.12 -2.71 7.10
CA GLY A 168 -2.46 -2.95 6.60
C GLY A 168 -2.53 -2.75 5.10
N VAL A 169 -3.56 -3.28 4.45
CA VAL A 169 -3.81 -3.08 3.03
C VAL A 169 -5.25 -2.64 2.79
N GLN A 170 -5.43 -1.68 1.89
CA GLN A 170 -6.72 -1.28 1.31
C GLN A 170 -6.55 -1.12 -0.20
N ILE A 171 -7.29 -1.87 -0.99
CA ILE A 171 -7.15 -1.83 -2.45
C ILE A 171 -8.11 -0.78 -3.03
N CYS A 172 -7.54 0.21 -3.70
CA CYS A 172 -8.25 1.16 -4.57
C CYS A 172 -9.53 1.74 -3.92
N TRP A 173 -10.70 1.33 -4.36
CA TRP A 173 -12.03 1.82 -3.94
C TRP A 173 -12.26 1.74 -2.42
N ASP A 174 -11.61 0.80 -1.71
CA ASP A 174 -11.70 0.68 -0.25
C ASP A 174 -11.35 1.97 0.49
N ASN A 175 -10.48 2.79 -0.07
CA ASN A 175 -10.02 4.03 0.59
C ASN A 175 -11.12 5.09 0.74
N PHE A 176 -12.21 4.99 -0.03
CA PHE A 176 -13.37 5.88 0.10
C PHE A 176 -14.30 5.51 1.26
N PHE A 177 -14.02 4.37 1.92
CA PHE A 177 -14.75 3.88 3.09
C PHE A 177 -13.83 3.99 4.31
N PRO A 178 -14.03 5.00 5.17
CA PRO A 178 -13.12 5.31 6.28
C PRO A 178 -13.03 4.21 7.33
N GLU A 179 -14.03 3.30 7.38
CA GLU A 179 -14.11 2.19 8.31
C GLU A 179 -12.89 1.27 8.20
N GLY A 180 -12.44 0.96 6.98
CA GLY A 180 -11.31 0.08 6.74
C GLY A 180 -10.01 0.64 7.34
N SER A 181 -9.69 1.90 7.07
CA SER A 181 -8.52 2.57 7.66
C SER A 181 -8.60 2.63 9.19
N ARG A 182 -9.80 2.87 9.74
CA ARG A 182 -10.05 2.89 11.18
C ARG A 182 -9.80 1.52 11.80
N ILE A 183 -10.33 0.45 11.22
CA ILE A 183 -10.16 -0.92 11.71
C ILE A 183 -8.67 -1.30 11.69
N LEU A 184 -7.97 -1.03 10.58
CA LEU A 184 -6.54 -1.32 10.46
C LEU A 184 -5.72 -0.58 11.52
N ALA A 185 -5.98 0.71 11.74
CA ALA A 185 -5.29 1.51 12.76
C ALA A 185 -5.55 1.00 14.18
N LEU A 186 -6.78 0.58 14.49
CA LEU A 186 -7.14 -0.02 15.78
C LEU A 186 -6.48 -1.38 16.01
N LYS A 187 -6.21 -2.13 14.93
CA LYS A 187 -5.45 -3.38 14.99
C LYS A 187 -3.93 -3.16 15.02
N GLY A 188 -3.47 -1.91 15.03
CA GLY A 188 -2.06 -1.57 15.18
C GLY A 188 -1.32 -1.31 13.88
N ALA A 189 -2.00 -1.20 12.74
CA ALA A 189 -1.32 -0.82 11.51
C ALA A 189 -0.58 0.51 11.67
N GLN A 190 0.66 0.53 11.20
CA GLN A 190 1.55 1.69 11.15
C GLN A 190 1.57 2.29 9.76
N ILE A 191 1.49 1.41 8.76
CA ILE A 191 1.47 1.75 7.34
C ILE A 191 0.27 1.05 6.70
N ILE A 192 -0.51 1.79 5.92
CA ILE A 192 -1.54 1.22 5.06
C ILE A 192 -1.04 1.33 3.62
N CYS A 193 -0.77 0.21 2.98
CA CYS A 193 -0.48 0.15 1.55
C CYS A 193 -1.78 0.20 0.76
N SER A 194 -1.85 1.09 -0.23
CA SER A 194 -3.04 1.29 -1.07
C SER A 194 -2.72 1.08 -2.55
N PRO A 195 -2.63 -0.19 -3.00
CA PRO A 195 -2.57 -0.52 -4.41
C PRO A 195 -3.79 0.03 -5.15
N THR A 196 -3.57 0.69 -6.28
CA THR A 196 -4.62 1.44 -6.98
C THR A 196 -4.49 1.30 -8.50
N ALA A 197 -5.64 1.32 -9.20
CA ALA A 197 -5.75 1.49 -10.64
C ALA A 197 -6.79 2.57 -10.94
N ALA A 198 -6.38 3.84 -10.80
CA ALA A 198 -7.23 4.99 -11.01
C ALA A 198 -6.82 5.77 -12.27
N ALA A 199 -7.80 6.00 -13.16
CA ALA A 199 -7.66 6.82 -14.34
C ALA A 199 -8.06 8.28 -14.07
N PHE A 200 -8.10 9.11 -15.11
CA PHE A 200 -8.26 10.57 -15.04
C PHE A 200 -9.47 11.09 -14.24
N ALA A 201 -9.39 12.37 -13.87
CA ALA A 201 -10.38 13.16 -13.16
C ALA A 201 -10.59 12.87 -11.66
N SER A 202 -9.86 11.92 -11.06
CA SER A 202 -10.08 11.56 -9.64
C SER A 202 -8.93 11.96 -8.69
N GLN A 203 -7.83 12.54 -9.19
CA GLN A 203 -6.61 12.77 -8.41
C GLN A 203 -6.83 13.55 -7.11
N GLU A 204 -7.56 14.66 -7.16
CA GLU A 204 -7.80 15.50 -5.97
C GLU A 204 -8.69 14.79 -4.94
N ARG A 205 -9.65 13.97 -5.40
CA ARG A 205 -10.47 13.14 -4.51
C ARG A 205 -9.60 12.12 -3.77
N TRP A 206 -8.65 11.49 -4.46
CA TRP A 206 -7.71 10.55 -3.87
C TRP A 206 -6.83 11.21 -2.80
N LYS A 207 -6.27 12.37 -3.10
CA LYS A 207 -5.47 13.13 -2.14
C LYS A 207 -6.30 13.46 -0.89
N THR A 208 -7.51 13.99 -1.07
CA THR A 208 -8.39 14.37 0.02
C THR A 208 -8.73 13.21 0.92
N VAL A 209 -9.18 12.08 0.34
CA VAL A 209 -9.62 10.93 1.15
C VAL A 209 -8.45 10.23 1.84
N ILE A 210 -7.30 10.06 1.17
CA ILE A 210 -6.10 9.45 1.75
C ILE A 210 -5.55 10.33 2.88
N SER A 211 -5.49 11.66 2.70
CA SER A 211 -5.05 12.59 3.75
C SER A 211 -5.97 12.55 4.96
N SER A 212 -7.28 12.54 4.74
CA SER A 212 -8.27 12.41 5.83
C SER A 212 -8.10 11.10 6.60
N ASN A 213 -7.99 9.97 5.87
CA ASN A 213 -7.81 8.65 6.47
C ASN A 213 -6.49 8.55 7.24
N ALA A 214 -5.39 9.10 6.73
CA ALA A 214 -4.09 9.10 7.41
C ALA A 214 -4.16 9.91 8.70
N MET A 215 -4.64 11.16 8.64
CA MET A 215 -4.71 12.08 9.77
C MET A 215 -5.63 11.56 10.88
N THR A 216 -6.84 11.17 10.54
CA THR A 216 -7.84 10.74 11.55
C THR A 216 -7.50 9.43 12.24
N ASN A 217 -6.55 8.66 11.68
CA ASN A 217 -6.07 7.39 12.22
C ASN A 217 -4.61 7.44 12.73
N GLY A 218 -3.89 8.54 12.45
CA GLY A 218 -2.49 8.70 12.85
C GLY A 218 -1.62 7.58 12.28
N VAL A 219 -1.71 7.30 10.96
CA VAL A 219 -0.97 6.25 10.26
C VAL A 219 -0.39 6.80 8.95
N PHE A 220 0.66 6.17 8.46
CA PHE A 220 1.10 6.43 7.08
C PHE A 220 0.17 5.71 6.11
N ILE A 221 -0.18 6.37 4.99
CA ILE A 221 -0.89 5.71 3.89
C ILE A 221 -0.09 5.91 2.61
N PHE A 222 0.29 4.81 1.99
CA PHE A 222 1.09 4.80 0.78
C PHE A 222 0.27 4.31 -0.41
N ARG A 223 -0.18 5.25 -1.23
CA ARG A 223 -0.94 4.96 -2.45
C ARG A 223 -0.01 4.72 -3.63
N VAL A 224 -0.16 3.57 -4.28
CA VAL A 224 0.62 3.18 -5.47
C VAL A 224 -0.34 2.98 -6.63
N ASN A 225 -0.29 3.89 -7.61
CA ASN A 225 -1.21 3.88 -8.73
C ASN A 225 -0.56 3.32 -10.00
N ARG A 226 -1.39 2.71 -10.84
CA ARG A 226 -1.05 2.30 -12.20
C ARG A 226 -0.78 3.53 -13.09
N VAL A 227 0.01 3.36 -14.14
CA VAL A 227 0.31 4.38 -15.15
C VAL A 227 0.21 3.79 -16.55
N GLY A 228 -0.02 4.65 -17.54
CA GLY A 228 -0.02 4.29 -18.96
C GLY A 228 -1.41 4.20 -19.56
N SER A 229 -1.45 4.16 -20.89
CA SER A 229 -2.69 3.98 -21.66
C SER A 229 -2.95 2.51 -21.91
N GLU A 230 -4.11 2.03 -21.52
CA GLU A 230 -4.59 0.67 -21.74
C GLU A 230 -5.94 0.75 -22.45
N GLU A 231 -5.91 0.74 -23.80
CA GLU A 231 -7.06 0.89 -24.69
C GLU A 231 -7.94 2.14 -24.39
N LYS A 232 -9.01 1.94 -23.60
CA LYS A 232 -10.01 3.00 -23.31
C LYS A 232 -9.70 3.79 -22.03
N GLN A 233 -8.58 3.48 -21.36
CA GLN A 233 -8.25 4.09 -20.06
C GLN A 233 -6.83 4.62 -20.03
N ASP A 234 -6.71 5.83 -19.50
CA ASP A 234 -5.43 6.48 -19.23
C ASP A 234 -5.20 6.57 -17.73
N PHE A 235 -4.32 5.71 -17.23
CA PHE A 235 -3.90 5.71 -15.85
C PHE A 235 -2.82 6.77 -15.62
N TYR A 236 -3.05 7.66 -14.68
CA TYR A 236 -2.23 8.86 -14.53
C TYR A 236 -1.01 8.70 -13.62
N GLY A 237 -0.79 7.54 -12.98
CA GLY A 237 0.28 7.38 -12.00
C GLY A 237 0.10 8.27 -10.78
N LYS A 238 1.07 9.16 -10.51
CA LYS A 238 1.07 10.08 -9.38
C LYS A 238 0.85 9.37 -8.05
N SER A 239 1.62 8.29 -7.84
CA SER A 239 1.72 7.61 -6.55
C SER A 239 2.27 8.55 -5.49
N PHE A 240 1.79 8.45 -4.25
CA PHE A 240 2.20 9.33 -3.15
C PHE A 240 2.04 8.66 -1.78
N CYS A 241 2.77 9.19 -0.80
CA CYS A 241 2.63 8.84 0.60
C CYS A 241 2.10 10.03 1.39
N VAL A 242 1.24 9.75 2.36
CA VAL A 242 0.72 10.73 3.32
C VAL A 242 1.18 10.35 4.72
N SER A 243 1.62 11.36 5.47
CA SER A 243 2.05 11.23 6.86
C SER A 243 0.86 11.05 7.82
N PRO A 244 1.11 10.64 9.07
CA PRO A 244 0.09 10.62 10.12
C PRO A 244 -0.54 12.01 10.42
N GLU A 245 0.07 13.09 9.96
CA GLU A 245 -0.45 14.46 10.05
C GLU A 245 -1.42 14.80 8.90
N GLY A 246 -1.56 13.90 7.91
CA GLY A 246 -2.40 14.13 6.73
C GLY A 246 -1.70 14.88 5.61
N GLU A 247 -0.39 15.07 5.68
CA GLU A 247 0.39 15.83 4.72
C GLU A 247 1.07 14.91 3.70
N LEU A 248 1.19 15.39 2.46
CA LEU A 248 2.02 14.72 1.47
C LEU A 248 3.48 14.76 1.91
N MET A 249 4.12 13.59 1.99
CA MET A 249 5.51 13.48 2.42
C MET A 249 6.50 14.00 1.37
N ASP A 250 6.14 13.83 0.09
CA ASP A 250 6.89 14.31 -1.06
C ASP A 250 5.94 14.71 -2.17
N LYS A 251 6.50 15.29 -3.24
CA LYS A 251 5.70 15.51 -4.46
C LYS A 251 5.25 14.15 -5.00
N PRO A 252 3.99 14.00 -5.42
CA PRO A 252 3.53 12.79 -6.08
C PRO A 252 4.46 12.41 -7.24
N SER A 253 4.65 11.10 -7.46
CA SER A 253 5.42 10.62 -8.60
C SER A 253 4.89 11.18 -9.93
N GLY A 254 5.68 11.11 -10.99
CA GLY A 254 5.26 11.58 -12.31
C GLY A 254 4.16 10.72 -12.94
N MET A 255 3.85 11.03 -14.19
CA MET A 255 2.86 10.31 -15.03
C MET A 255 3.53 9.27 -15.94
N LYS A 256 4.72 8.82 -15.60
CA LYS A 256 5.49 7.81 -16.33
C LYS A 256 5.79 6.62 -15.42
N GLU A 257 6.21 5.52 -16.02
CA GLU A 257 6.73 4.39 -15.25
C GLU A 257 7.88 4.83 -14.35
N GLY A 258 7.92 4.30 -13.12
CA GLY A 258 8.92 4.68 -12.15
C GLY A 258 8.68 4.12 -10.76
N ILE A 259 9.45 4.65 -9.84
CA ILE A 259 9.44 4.25 -8.44
C ILE A 259 9.14 5.49 -7.60
N ALA A 260 8.09 5.44 -6.80
CA ALA A 260 7.85 6.41 -5.74
C ALA A 260 8.62 5.95 -4.50
N LEU A 261 9.62 6.73 -4.07
CA LEU A 261 10.43 6.43 -2.88
C LEU A 261 10.13 7.44 -1.79
N VAL A 262 9.97 6.97 -0.55
CA VAL A 262 9.76 7.84 0.61
C VAL A 262 10.42 7.24 1.86
N ASP A 263 11.10 8.09 2.63
CA ASP A 263 11.64 7.73 3.94
C ASP A 263 10.64 8.10 5.03
N ILE A 264 10.31 7.15 5.90
CA ILE A 264 9.37 7.35 7.00
C ILE A 264 10.03 7.07 8.34
N ASP A 265 9.64 7.86 9.37
CA ASP A 265 9.97 7.60 10.77
C ASP A 265 8.70 7.17 11.52
N LEU A 266 8.65 5.91 11.94
CA LEU A 266 7.49 5.37 12.68
C LEU A 266 7.23 6.09 14.00
N LYS A 267 8.20 6.77 14.60
CA LYS A 267 8.00 7.58 15.81
C LYS A 267 7.03 8.74 15.59
N THR A 268 6.87 9.18 14.35
CA THR A 268 5.87 10.18 13.98
C THR A 268 4.46 9.75 14.38
N ILE A 269 4.16 8.45 14.28
CA ILE A 269 2.85 7.89 14.67
C ILE A 269 2.58 8.13 16.16
N ASP A 270 3.54 7.79 17.03
CA ASP A 270 3.38 7.93 18.48
C ASP A 270 3.25 9.40 18.87
N ARG A 271 4.04 10.28 18.25
CA ARG A 271 3.97 11.73 18.46
C ARG A 271 2.59 12.25 18.07
N VAL A 272 2.13 11.97 16.85
CA VAL A 272 0.86 12.47 16.33
C VAL A 272 -0.33 11.93 17.14
N ARG A 273 -0.34 10.64 17.47
CA ARG A 273 -1.41 10.04 18.28
C ARG A 273 -1.46 10.57 19.73
N LYS A 274 -0.33 11.08 20.23
CA LYS A 274 -0.28 11.77 21.54
C LYS A 274 -0.79 13.20 21.45
N GLU A 275 -0.43 13.92 20.39
CA GLU A 275 -0.87 15.31 20.15
C GLU A 275 -2.35 15.38 19.74
N TRP A 276 -2.79 14.44 18.94
CA TRP A 276 -4.15 14.33 18.39
C TRP A 276 -4.74 12.94 18.71
N PRO A 277 -5.30 12.72 19.90
CA PRO A 277 -5.66 11.37 20.39
C PRO A 277 -6.99 10.83 19.83
N PHE A 278 -7.29 11.04 18.56
CA PHE A 278 -8.56 10.66 17.91
C PHE A 278 -8.96 9.20 18.13
N LEU A 279 -7.98 8.27 18.05
CA LEU A 279 -8.26 6.84 18.27
C LEU A 279 -8.69 6.55 19.72
N LYS A 280 -8.12 7.27 20.70
CA LYS A 280 -8.36 7.06 22.13
C LYS A 280 -9.69 7.69 22.57
N GLU A 281 -10.09 8.80 21.92
CA GLU A 281 -11.28 9.57 22.28
C GLU A 281 -12.56 9.10 21.56
N ARG A 282 -12.48 7.98 20.84
CA ARG A 282 -13.66 7.38 20.21
C ARG A 282 -14.72 7.00 21.24
N LYS A 283 -15.98 7.03 20.79
CA LYS A 283 -17.17 6.65 21.58
C LYS A 283 -17.91 5.49 20.90
N PRO A 284 -17.33 4.25 20.89
CA PRO A 284 -17.88 3.12 20.13
C PRO A 284 -19.34 2.82 20.45
N GLU A 285 -19.75 3.08 21.68
CA GLU A 285 -21.13 2.89 22.15
C GLU A 285 -22.16 3.75 21.40
N THR A 286 -21.72 4.84 20.77
CA THR A 286 -22.59 5.74 19.99
C THR A 286 -22.62 5.41 18.49
N TYR A 287 -21.85 4.41 18.03
CA TYR A 287 -21.69 4.09 16.61
C TYR A 287 -22.53 2.89 16.17
N LYS A 288 -23.39 2.37 17.03
CA LYS A 288 -24.19 1.15 16.74
C LYS A 288 -25.05 1.29 15.49
N GLU A 289 -25.63 2.47 15.26
CA GLU A 289 -26.45 2.77 14.07
C GLU A 289 -25.72 2.63 12.74
N MET A 290 -24.38 2.55 12.74
CA MET A 290 -23.59 2.34 11.51
C MET A 290 -23.62 0.90 11.03
N VAL A 291 -24.06 -0.05 11.84
CA VAL A 291 -24.02 -1.50 11.56
C VAL A 291 -25.38 -2.17 11.66
N GLU A 292 -26.43 -1.39 11.90
CA GLU A 292 -27.83 -1.80 11.82
C GLU A 292 -28.38 -1.56 10.40
#